data_3249789c5aab04f32b603ccf54e86552
#
_entry.id   3249789c5aab04f32b603ccf54e86552
#
_cell.length_a   1.000
_cell.length_b   1.000
_cell.length_c   1.000
_cell.angle_alpha   90.00
_cell.angle_beta   90.00
_cell.angle_gamma   90.00
#
_symmetry.space_group_name_H-M   'P 1'
#
loop_
_entity.id
_entity.type
_entity.pdbx_description
1 polymer ?
#
loop_
_entity_poly.entity_id
_entity_poly.type
_entity_poly.pdbx_seq_one_letter_code
_entity_poly.pdbx_strand_id
1 'polypeptide(L)'
;PVVRKRDGSSGTLPFSTSDVEVSLRKAALLALADGSIFRGTAIGIEGQIAGEVVFNTAMTGYQEILTDPSYAQQIVTLTYPHIGNVGTTPEDEEADTIHCSGLVIRDLPLLASSWRSHSSLEAYLKARGIIGIADIDTRRLTRLLREQGAQAGCIMAGDAIDEAAALSMARDFPGLKGMDLAKEVTTAEAYTWRQGCWSLADGLPDEGAEDALPWHV
;
A
#
# COMPACT_ATOMS: atom_id res chain seq x y z
N PRO A 1 29.49 26.01 -41.46
CA PRO A 1 29.33 25.00 -40.44
C PRO A 1 30.25 25.31 -39.26
N VAL A 2 29.69 25.81 -38.19
CA VAL A 2 30.41 26.18 -36.97
C VAL A 2 30.33 25.00 -36.03
N VAL A 3 31.43 24.30 -35.80
CA VAL A 3 31.57 23.26 -34.79
C VAL A 3 31.70 23.93 -33.43
N ARG A 4 30.68 23.83 -32.58
CA ARG A 4 30.78 24.22 -31.16
C ARG A 4 31.50 23.12 -30.40
N LYS A 5 32.67 23.44 -29.81
CA LYS A 5 33.34 22.63 -28.80
C LYS A 5 32.43 22.49 -27.58
N ARG A 6 32.22 21.24 -27.12
CA ARG A 6 31.60 20.95 -25.80
C ARG A 6 32.70 21.18 -24.76
N ASP A 7 32.50 22.12 -23.87
CA ASP A 7 33.31 22.27 -22.69
C ASP A 7 32.94 21.14 -21.70
N GLY A 8 33.96 20.36 -21.37
CA GLY A 8 33.82 19.26 -20.41
C GLY A 8 33.76 19.79 -18.97
N SER A 9 32.58 20.10 -18.49
CA SER A 9 32.35 20.18 -17.04
C SER A 9 31.91 18.81 -16.55
N SER A 10 32.82 18.08 -15.90
CA SER A 10 32.51 16.89 -15.13
C SER A 10 31.68 17.29 -13.92
N GLY A 11 30.38 17.32 -14.09
CA GLY A 11 29.46 17.40 -12.97
C GLY A 11 29.52 16.10 -12.19
N THR A 12 30.26 16.07 -11.10
CA THR A 12 30.19 15.01 -10.09
C THR A 12 28.78 15.03 -9.53
N LEU A 13 28.00 14.00 -9.84
CA LEU A 13 26.68 13.80 -9.21
C LEU A 13 26.91 13.63 -7.70
N PRO A 14 26.19 14.33 -6.83
CA PRO A 14 26.28 14.18 -5.40
C PRO A 14 25.53 12.92 -4.96
N PHE A 15 26.02 11.75 -5.28
CA PHE A 15 25.67 10.53 -4.58
C PHE A 15 26.70 10.31 -3.50
N SER A 16 26.39 10.81 -2.30
CA SER A 16 27.09 10.37 -1.10
C SER A 16 26.68 8.92 -0.82
N THR A 17 27.63 8.01 -0.86
CA THR A 17 27.46 6.61 -0.48
C THR A 17 27.30 6.42 1.05
N SER A 18 27.20 7.51 1.81
CA SER A 18 27.13 7.50 3.28
C SER A 18 25.71 7.41 3.87
N ASP A 19 24.64 7.50 3.06
CA ASP A 19 23.27 7.60 3.57
C ASP A 19 22.39 6.38 3.25
N VAL A 20 22.97 5.28 2.81
CA VAL A 20 22.26 4.00 2.82
C VAL A 20 22.51 3.34 4.18
N GLU A 21 21.93 3.88 5.25
CA GLU A 21 21.63 3.07 6.42
C GLU A 21 20.66 1.98 5.95
N VAL A 22 21.17 0.79 5.70
CA VAL A 22 20.36 -0.43 5.65
C VAL A 22 19.91 -0.67 7.09
N SER A 23 18.92 0.10 7.53
CA SER A 23 18.21 -0.19 8.77
C SER A 23 17.69 -1.62 8.61
N LEU A 24 18.21 -2.53 9.45
CA LEU A 24 17.69 -3.89 9.51
C LEU A 24 16.20 -3.79 9.82
N ARG A 25 15.36 -4.10 8.82
CA ARG A 25 13.91 -4.09 9.02
C ARG A 25 13.57 -5.07 10.13
N LYS A 26 12.63 -4.70 10.98
CA LYS A 26 12.14 -5.56 12.06
C LYS A 26 11.40 -6.76 11.49
N ALA A 27 11.27 -7.79 12.30
CA ALA A 27 10.51 -8.96 11.93
C ALA A 27 9.01 -8.65 11.83
N ALA A 28 8.31 -9.42 10.99
CA ALA A 28 6.86 -9.45 10.94
C ALA A 28 6.34 -10.86 10.73
N LEU A 29 5.09 -11.06 11.14
CA LEU A 29 4.38 -12.34 11.06
C LEU A 29 2.96 -12.08 10.56
N LEU A 30 2.50 -12.90 9.62
CA LEU A 30 1.09 -13.04 9.27
C LEU A 30 0.60 -14.41 9.75
N ALA A 31 -0.39 -14.42 10.63
CA ALA A 31 -1.11 -15.63 11.04
C ALA A 31 -2.50 -15.63 10.40
N LEU A 32 -2.93 -16.79 9.89
CA LEU A 32 -4.30 -17.01 9.41
C LEU A 32 -5.08 -17.87 10.40
N ALA A 33 -6.40 -17.73 10.41
CA ALA A 33 -7.28 -18.45 11.34
C ALA A 33 -7.19 -19.98 11.20
N ASP A 34 -6.80 -20.50 10.02
CA ASP A 34 -6.56 -21.91 9.77
C ASP A 34 -5.28 -22.46 10.45
N GLY A 35 -4.46 -21.59 11.03
CA GLY A 35 -3.17 -21.91 11.67
C GLY A 35 -1.96 -21.71 10.75
N SER A 36 -2.14 -21.29 9.52
CA SER A 36 -1.02 -20.99 8.62
C SER A 36 -0.25 -19.76 9.09
N ILE A 37 1.08 -19.89 9.14
CA ILE A 37 1.99 -18.81 9.55
C ILE A 37 2.93 -18.46 8.40
N PHE A 38 3.09 -17.17 8.16
CA PHE A 38 4.05 -16.59 7.23
C PHE A 38 4.95 -15.62 7.99
N ARG A 39 6.27 -15.83 7.94
CA ARG A 39 7.26 -14.96 8.56
C ARG A 39 7.96 -14.14 7.50
N GLY A 40 8.14 -12.84 7.76
CA GLY A 40 8.76 -11.89 6.85
C GLY A 40 9.33 -10.69 7.60
N THR A 41 9.41 -9.58 6.92
CA THR A 41 9.93 -8.31 7.44
C THR A 41 8.84 -7.25 7.50
N ALA A 42 8.90 -6.42 8.54
CA ALA A 42 7.97 -5.32 8.74
C ALA A 42 8.20 -4.21 7.71
N ILE A 43 7.11 -3.73 7.13
CA ILE A 43 7.07 -2.51 6.33
C ILE A 43 5.93 -1.62 6.88
N GLY A 44 6.16 -0.31 6.97
CA GLY A 44 5.20 0.59 7.62
C GLY A 44 5.44 0.72 9.13
N ILE A 45 4.39 0.85 9.92
CA ILE A 45 4.50 0.99 11.38
C ILE A 45 4.57 -0.37 12.09
N GLU A 46 5.09 -0.34 13.33
CA GLU A 46 5.03 -1.48 14.23
C GLU A 46 3.67 -1.60 14.90
N GLY A 47 3.33 -2.81 15.32
CA GLY A 47 2.09 -3.10 16.02
C GLY A 47 1.42 -4.38 15.51
N GLN A 48 0.11 -4.44 15.69
CA GLN A 48 -0.69 -5.58 15.29
C GLN A 48 -2.04 -5.13 14.72
N ILE A 49 -2.54 -5.87 13.74
CA ILE A 49 -3.83 -5.62 13.10
C ILE A 49 -4.46 -6.93 12.63
N ALA A 50 -5.74 -7.10 12.88
CA ALA A 50 -6.53 -8.19 12.33
C ALA A 50 -7.45 -7.68 11.22
N GLY A 51 -7.79 -8.56 10.28
CA GLY A 51 -8.66 -8.25 9.15
C GLY A 51 -8.91 -9.49 8.29
N GLU A 52 -9.78 -9.34 7.30
CA GLU A 52 -9.98 -10.38 6.30
C GLU A 52 -8.85 -10.33 5.27
N VAL A 53 -8.11 -11.42 5.13
CA VAL A 53 -6.98 -11.52 4.18
C VAL A 53 -7.53 -11.85 2.80
N VAL A 54 -7.30 -10.94 1.88
CA VAL A 54 -7.71 -11.05 0.47
C VAL A 54 -6.51 -10.85 -0.44
N PHE A 55 -6.65 -11.12 -1.75
CA PHE A 55 -5.59 -10.83 -2.71
C PHE A 55 -6.09 -10.03 -3.91
N ASN A 56 -5.19 -9.23 -4.45
CA ASN A 56 -5.38 -8.47 -5.69
C ASN A 56 -4.25 -8.83 -6.67
N THR A 57 -4.60 -9.02 -7.94
CA THR A 57 -3.66 -9.44 -9.00
C THR A 57 -3.15 -8.30 -9.87
N ALA A 58 -3.51 -7.07 -9.57
CA ALA A 58 -3.01 -5.89 -10.27
C ALA A 58 -1.48 -5.81 -10.18
N MET A 59 -0.85 -5.39 -11.27
CA MET A 59 0.61 -5.20 -11.34
C MET A 59 1.02 -3.78 -10.93
N THR A 60 0.09 -2.85 -10.95
CA THR A 60 0.26 -1.42 -10.66
C THR A 60 -0.95 -0.94 -9.85
N GLY A 61 -0.93 0.31 -9.41
CA GLY A 61 -2.08 0.89 -8.71
C GLY A 61 -2.18 0.50 -7.25
N TYR A 62 -1.06 0.26 -6.59
CA TYR A 62 -1.08 -0.15 -5.19
C TYR A 62 -1.51 0.97 -4.22
N GLN A 63 -1.31 2.26 -4.57
CA GLN A 63 -1.83 3.37 -3.78
C GLN A 63 -3.35 3.45 -3.87
N GLU A 64 -3.87 3.35 -5.09
CA GLU A 64 -5.31 3.29 -5.36
C GLU A 64 -5.94 2.14 -4.60
N ILE A 65 -5.35 0.95 -4.64
CA ILE A 65 -5.85 -0.21 -3.87
C ILE A 65 -5.84 0.04 -2.36
N LEU A 66 -4.80 0.67 -1.81
CA LEU A 66 -4.70 0.95 -0.38
C LEU A 66 -5.75 1.96 0.08
N THR A 67 -6.06 2.94 -0.76
CA THR A 67 -7.01 4.03 -0.46
C THR A 67 -8.44 3.74 -0.92
N ASP A 68 -8.67 2.65 -1.68
CA ASP A 68 -10.02 2.24 -2.11
C ASP A 68 -10.86 1.80 -0.91
N PRO A 69 -12.01 2.45 -0.65
CA PRO A 69 -12.93 2.08 0.42
C PRO A 69 -13.44 0.63 0.36
N SER A 70 -13.38 0.00 -0.82
CA SER A 70 -13.78 -1.41 -1.00
C SER A 70 -12.93 -2.38 -0.18
N TYR A 71 -11.74 -1.96 0.25
CA TYR A 71 -10.84 -2.78 1.08
C TYR A 71 -10.92 -2.47 2.59
N ALA A 72 -11.97 -1.78 3.03
CA ALA A 72 -12.19 -1.52 4.46
C ALA A 72 -12.19 -2.83 5.26
N GLN A 73 -11.48 -2.86 6.40
CA GLN A 73 -11.28 -4.03 7.27
C GLN A 73 -10.55 -5.22 6.62
N GLN A 74 -9.92 -5.04 5.45
CA GLN A 74 -9.20 -6.11 4.77
C GLN A 74 -7.68 -5.93 4.84
N ILE A 75 -6.97 -7.05 4.95
CA ILE A 75 -5.51 -7.15 4.77
C ILE A 75 -5.27 -7.56 3.32
N VAL A 76 -4.74 -6.66 2.52
CA VAL A 76 -4.63 -6.86 1.07
C VAL A 76 -3.29 -7.47 0.71
N THR A 77 -3.32 -8.65 0.06
CA THR A 77 -2.14 -9.29 -0.51
C THR A 77 -2.00 -8.91 -1.98
N LEU A 78 -0.90 -8.26 -2.35
CA LEU A 78 -0.59 -7.97 -3.75
C LEU A 78 0.24 -9.12 -4.33
N THR A 79 -0.24 -9.73 -5.41
CA THR A 79 0.40 -10.92 -5.99
C THR A 79 1.58 -10.62 -6.88
N TYR A 80 1.70 -9.37 -7.39
CA TYR A 80 2.83 -8.95 -8.19
C TYR A 80 4.10 -8.87 -7.32
N PRO A 81 5.25 -9.39 -7.80
CA PRO A 81 6.44 -9.53 -6.96
C PRO A 81 7.06 -8.20 -6.51
N HIS A 82 7.04 -7.18 -7.34
CA HIS A 82 7.77 -5.92 -7.14
C HIS A 82 6.81 -4.76 -6.85
N ILE A 83 6.28 -4.71 -5.64
CA ILE A 83 5.38 -3.65 -5.18
C ILE A 83 6.18 -2.52 -4.52
N GLY A 84 5.91 -1.28 -4.90
CA GLY A 84 6.64 -0.10 -4.43
C GLY A 84 7.75 0.38 -5.36
N ASN A 85 7.97 -0.31 -6.49
CA ASN A 85 9.03 -0.01 -7.46
C ASN A 85 8.90 1.34 -8.16
N VAL A 86 7.70 1.91 -8.25
CA VAL A 86 7.44 3.23 -8.83
C VAL A 86 7.30 4.33 -7.78
N GLY A 87 7.43 4.00 -6.49
CA GLY A 87 7.22 4.94 -5.38
C GLY A 87 5.75 5.31 -5.20
N THR A 88 5.51 6.43 -4.54
CA THR A 88 4.16 6.95 -4.27
C THR A 88 4.08 8.43 -4.64
N THR A 89 2.88 8.88 -4.99
CA THR A 89 2.56 10.26 -5.34
C THR A 89 1.18 10.64 -4.79
N PRO A 90 0.96 11.91 -4.38
CA PRO A 90 -0.35 12.35 -3.91
C PRO A 90 -1.47 12.25 -4.96
N GLU A 91 -1.12 12.13 -6.23
CA GLU A 91 -2.09 12.09 -7.34
C GLU A 91 -2.73 10.70 -7.55
N ASP A 92 -2.17 9.63 -6.95
CA ASP A 92 -2.61 8.24 -7.16
C ASP A 92 -3.41 7.71 -5.95
N GLU A 93 -4.16 8.56 -5.28
CA GLU A 93 -5.02 8.18 -4.16
C GLU A 93 -6.50 8.26 -4.56
N GLU A 94 -7.27 7.20 -4.24
CA GLU A 94 -8.73 7.15 -4.46
C GLU A 94 -9.50 7.88 -3.35
N ALA A 95 -8.89 8.01 -2.17
CA ALA A 95 -9.43 8.71 -1.03
C ALA A 95 -8.32 9.30 -0.16
N ASP A 96 -8.64 10.31 0.66
CA ASP A 96 -7.70 10.99 1.55
C ASP A 96 -7.13 10.09 2.65
N THR A 97 -7.76 8.93 2.90
CA THR A 97 -7.37 7.97 3.93
C THR A 97 -7.12 6.59 3.34
N ILE A 98 -6.22 5.82 3.98
CA ILE A 98 -6.09 4.41 3.67
C ILE A 98 -7.22 3.64 4.36
N HIS A 99 -7.96 2.85 3.59
CA HIS A 99 -9.08 2.06 4.08
C HIS A 99 -8.70 0.63 4.43
N CYS A 100 -7.69 0.05 3.75
CA CYS A 100 -7.24 -1.31 4.09
C CYS A 100 -6.62 -1.37 5.49
N SER A 101 -6.80 -2.50 6.18
CA SER A 101 -6.22 -2.74 7.50
C SER A 101 -4.72 -2.98 7.45
N GLY A 102 -4.21 -3.60 6.38
CA GLY A 102 -2.78 -3.91 6.26
C GLY A 102 -2.39 -4.36 4.86
N LEU A 103 -1.09 -4.39 4.61
CA LEU A 103 -0.50 -4.73 3.32
C LEU A 103 0.40 -5.95 3.41
N VAL A 104 0.25 -6.88 2.47
CA VAL A 104 1.11 -8.05 2.30
C VAL A 104 1.70 -8.04 0.91
N ILE A 105 3.04 -8.07 0.82
CA ILE A 105 3.77 -8.10 -0.44
C ILE A 105 4.88 -9.15 -0.42
N ARG A 106 5.35 -9.54 -1.60
CA ARG A 106 6.48 -10.47 -1.73
C ARG A 106 7.81 -9.77 -1.50
N ASP A 107 8.04 -8.66 -2.18
CA ASP A 107 9.33 -7.97 -2.21
C ASP A 107 9.11 -6.46 -2.19
N LEU A 108 9.85 -5.77 -1.34
CA LEU A 108 9.89 -4.31 -1.30
C LEU A 108 11.21 -3.84 -1.91
N PRO A 109 11.18 -3.18 -3.08
CA PRO A 109 12.38 -2.70 -3.75
C PRO A 109 13.19 -1.75 -2.87
N LEU A 110 14.52 -1.83 -2.96
CA LEU A 110 15.44 -0.94 -2.24
C LEU A 110 15.33 0.51 -2.71
N LEU A 111 14.99 0.69 -3.99
CA LEU A 111 14.86 2.02 -4.61
C LEU A 111 13.56 2.08 -5.42
N ALA A 112 12.82 3.16 -5.26
CA ALA A 112 11.76 3.54 -6.17
C ALA A 112 12.38 4.24 -7.39
N SER A 113 11.88 3.93 -8.59
CA SER A 113 12.37 4.48 -9.85
C SER A 113 11.20 4.91 -10.74
N SER A 114 10.73 6.13 -10.53
CA SER A 114 9.72 6.79 -11.38
C SER A 114 9.91 8.29 -11.31
N TRP A 115 9.69 8.97 -12.42
CA TRP A 115 9.72 10.44 -12.46
C TRP A 115 8.59 11.07 -11.62
N ARG A 116 7.50 10.33 -11.36
CA ARG A 116 6.38 10.77 -10.52
C ARG A 116 6.58 10.44 -9.03
N SER A 117 7.64 9.71 -8.67
CA SER A 117 7.84 9.29 -7.28
C SER A 117 8.16 10.47 -6.37
N HIS A 118 7.33 10.67 -5.36
CA HIS A 118 7.56 11.62 -4.28
C HIS A 118 8.14 10.98 -3.04
N SER A 119 7.74 9.74 -2.73
CA SER A 119 8.28 8.98 -1.61
C SER A 119 8.31 7.48 -1.88
N SER A 120 9.01 6.72 -1.04
CA SER A 120 8.96 5.26 -1.09
C SER A 120 7.65 4.73 -0.49
N LEU A 121 7.23 3.52 -0.92
CA LEU A 121 6.06 2.86 -0.33
C LEU A 121 6.20 2.67 1.19
N GLU A 122 7.41 2.34 1.68
CA GLU A 122 7.65 2.18 3.12
C GLU A 122 7.44 3.49 3.89
N ALA A 123 7.95 4.61 3.37
CA ALA A 123 7.74 5.93 3.96
C ALA A 123 6.25 6.33 3.95
N TYR A 124 5.56 6.03 2.86
CA TYR A 124 4.13 6.25 2.72
C TYR A 124 3.31 5.48 3.75
N LEU A 125 3.55 4.17 3.90
CA LEU A 125 2.87 3.34 4.90
C LEU A 125 3.11 3.86 6.32
N LYS A 126 4.36 4.24 6.65
CA LYS A 126 4.71 4.83 7.96
C LYS A 126 3.96 6.14 8.21
N ALA A 127 3.93 7.03 7.24
CA ALA A 127 3.25 8.32 7.34
C ALA A 127 1.73 8.17 7.53
N ARG A 128 1.15 7.13 6.93
CA ARG A 128 -0.29 6.82 7.00
C ARG A 128 -0.65 5.87 8.15
N GLY A 129 0.32 5.41 8.95
CA GLY A 129 0.07 4.56 10.11
C GLY A 129 -0.34 3.11 9.77
N ILE A 130 0.08 2.59 8.62
CA ILE A 130 -0.30 1.26 8.14
C ILE A 130 0.77 0.22 8.47
N ILE A 131 0.33 -0.94 8.94
CA ILE A 131 1.16 -2.12 9.17
C ILE A 131 1.26 -2.92 7.87
N GLY A 132 2.45 -3.39 7.53
CA GLY A 132 2.64 -4.27 6.40
C GLY A 132 3.73 -5.30 6.63
N ILE A 133 3.70 -6.34 5.81
CA ILE A 133 4.69 -7.43 5.80
C ILE A 133 5.18 -7.69 4.38
N ALA A 134 6.49 -7.79 4.23
CA ALA A 134 7.18 -8.20 3.01
C ALA A 134 7.97 -9.49 3.23
N ASP A 135 8.63 -9.98 2.17
CA ASP A 135 9.52 -11.15 2.18
C ASP A 135 8.81 -12.46 2.51
N ILE A 136 7.52 -12.57 2.18
CA ILE A 136 6.75 -13.80 2.34
C ILE A 136 6.43 -14.47 0.99
N ASP A 137 6.08 -15.75 1.04
CA ASP A 137 5.58 -16.48 -0.14
C ASP A 137 4.12 -16.12 -0.44
N THR A 138 3.92 -14.99 -1.12
CA THR A 138 2.60 -14.53 -1.55
C THR A 138 1.93 -15.50 -2.53
N ARG A 139 2.69 -16.30 -3.29
CA ARG A 139 2.13 -17.32 -4.17
C ARG A 139 1.47 -18.45 -3.37
N ARG A 140 2.12 -18.94 -2.31
CA ARG A 140 1.53 -19.92 -1.40
C ARG A 140 0.29 -19.36 -0.73
N LEU A 141 0.35 -18.12 -0.23
CA LEU A 141 -0.79 -17.42 0.39
C LEU A 141 -1.97 -17.31 -0.58
N THR A 142 -1.72 -16.81 -1.81
CA THR A 142 -2.77 -16.66 -2.83
C THR A 142 -3.42 -18.00 -3.20
N ARG A 143 -2.63 -19.08 -3.30
CA ARG A 143 -3.20 -20.42 -3.56
C ARG A 143 -4.11 -20.88 -2.44
N LEU A 144 -3.70 -20.67 -1.18
CA LEU A 144 -4.51 -20.99 0.00
C LEU A 144 -5.84 -20.22 -0.05
N LEU A 145 -5.79 -18.90 -0.27
CA LEU A 145 -6.99 -18.07 -0.36
C LEU A 145 -7.90 -18.44 -1.55
N ARG A 146 -7.35 -18.90 -2.67
CA ARG A 146 -8.15 -19.38 -3.80
C ARG A 146 -8.85 -20.71 -3.52
N GLU A 147 -8.22 -21.59 -2.76
CA GLU A 147 -8.74 -22.94 -2.46
C GLU A 147 -9.75 -22.90 -1.31
N GLN A 148 -9.54 -22.04 -0.32
CA GLN A 148 -10.34 -22.01 0.92
C GLN A 148 -11.24 -20.78 1.06
N GLY A 149 -11.10 -19.79 0.19
CA GLY A 149 -11.75 -18.48 0.30
C GLY A 149 -10.93 -17.49 1.12
N ALA A 150 -11.45 -16.28 1.28
CA ALA A 150 -10.88 -15.26 2.16
C ALA A 150 -10.80 -15.79 3.60
N GLN A 151 -9.72 -15.45 4.30
CA GLN A 151 -9.41 -15.96 5.64
C GLN A 151 -9.25 -14.77 6.60
N ALA A 152 -9.75 -14.91 7.80
CA ALA A 152 -9.36 -13.99 8.87
C ALA A 152 -7.85 -14.15 9.17
N GLY A 153 -7.16 -13.04 9.35
CA GLY A 153 -5.73 -13.03 9.63
C GLY A 153 -5.31 -11.89 10.54
N CYS A 154 -4.10 -12.01 11.07
CA CYS A 154 -3.46 -10.98 11.88
C CYS A 154 -2.01 -10.77 11.42
N ILE A 155 -1.62 -9.51 11.20
CA ILE A 155 -0.22 -9.11 11.04
C ILE A 155 0.28 -8.61 12.39
N MET A 156 1.43 -9.10 12.83
CA MET A 156 2.24 -8.51 13.89
C MET A 156 3.59 -8.07 13.33
N ALA A 157 4.03 -6.87 13.67
CA ALA A 157 5.27 -6.27 13.20
C ALA A 157 6.02 -5.59 14.35
N GLY A 158 7.34 -5.83 14.44
CA GLY A 158 8.19 -5.23 15.46
C GLY A 158 8.94 -6.24 16.32
N ASP A 159 9.35 -5.83 17.51
CA ASP A 159 10.20 -6.64 18.39
C ASP A 159 9.43 -7.67 19.25
N ALA A 160 8.13 -7.44 19.46
CA ALA A 160 7.29 -8.26 20.34
C ALA A 160 6.31 -9.16 19.52
N ILE A 161 6.87 -10.06 18.70
CA ILE A 161 6.06 -11.00 17.92
C ILE A 161 5.72 -12.23 18.79
N ASP A 162 4.40 -12.49 18.92
CA ASP A 162 3.85 -13.68 19.56
C ASP A 162 2.91 -14.41 18.59
N GLU A 163 3.33 -15.58 18.13
CA GLU A 163 2.54 -16.39 17.16
C GLU A 163 1.22 -16.87 17.73
N ALA A 164 1.17 -17.21 19.01
CA ALA A 164 -0.04 -17.69 19.66
C ALA A 164 -1.05 -16.53 19.78
N ALA A 165 -0.59 -15.37 20.17
CA ALA A 165 -1.41 -14.15 20.23
C ALA A 165 -1.91 -13.75 18.84
N ALA A 166 -1.04 -13.77 17.82
CA ALA A 166 -1.43 -13.46 16.44
C ALA A 166 -2.50 -14.40 15.90
N LEU A 167 -2.34 -15.70 16.19
CA LEU A 167 -3.32 -16.73 15.79
C LEU A 167 -4.65 -16.56 16.53
N SER A 168 -4.61 -16.22 17.83
CA SER A 168 -5.82 -15.90 18.59
C SER A 168 -6.55 -14.72 17.99
N MET A 169 -5.85 -13.62 17.72
CA MET A 169 -6.43 -12.42 17.10
C MET A 169 -7.02 -12.70 15.72
N ALA A 170 -6.35 -13.54 14.92
CA ALA A 170 -6.88 -13.93 13.60
C ALA A 170 -8.20 -14.71 13.76
N ARG A 171 -8.29 -15.61 14.75
CA ARG A 171 -9.50 -16.41 15.00
C ARG A 171 -10.64 -15.63 15.65
N ASP A 172 -10.29 -14.59 16.43
CA ASP A 172 -11.26 -13.73 17.12
C ASP A 172 -11.83 -12.66 16.19
N PHE A 173 -11.24 -12.46 15.01
CA PHE A 173 -11.78 -11.52 14.01
C PHE A 173 -13.14 -12.04 13.51
N PRO A 174 -14.24 -11.25 13.67
CA PRO A 174 -15.60 -11.72 13.40
C PRO A 174 -15.90 -11.98 11.91
N GLY A 175 -14.99 -11.56 11.01
CA GLY A 175 -15.23 -11.54 9.57
C GLY A 175 -16.11 -10.36 9.16
N LEU A 176 -16.24 -10.15 7.85
CA LEU A 176 -17.00 -9.00 7.31
C LEU A 176 -18.50 -9.27 7.21
N LYS A 177 -18.93 -10.53 7.37
CA LYS A 177 -20.34 -10.89 7.26
C LYS A 177 -21.18 -10.23 8.35
N GLY A 178 -22.13 -9.39 7.96
CA GLY A 178 -23.01 -8.66 8.87
C GLY A 178 -22.48 -7.29 9.30
N MET A 179 -21.28 -6.91 8.89
CA MET A 179 -20.79 -5.54 9.02
C MET A 179 -21.45 -4.64 7.96
N ASP A 180 -21.88 -3.47 8.35
CA ASP A 180 -22.38 -2.44 7.43
C ASP A 180 -21.25 -1.49 7.03
N LEU A 181 -20.28 -2.03 6.27
CA LEU A 181 -19.09 -1.28 5.85
C LEU A 181 -19.45 -0.13 4.90
N ALA A 182 -20.52 -0.28 4.13
CA ALA A 182 -20.99 0.80 3.26
C ALA A 182 -21.30 2.07 4.06
N LYS A 183 -21.87 1.93 5.26
CA LYS A 183 -22.14 3.05 6.16
C LYS A 183 -20.86 3.66 6.73
N GLU A 184 -19.81 2.86 6.95
CA GLU A 184 -18.53 3.33 7.49
C GLU A 184 -17.73 4.13 6.45
N VAL A 185 -17.80 3.73 5.18
CA VAL A 185 -17.02 4.36 4.10
C VAL A 185 -17.78 5.38 3.27
N THR A 186 -19.10 5.49 3.47
CA THR A 186 -19.91 6.51 2.80
C THR A 186 -19.60 7.89 3.36
N THR A 187 -19.55 8.91 2.50
CA THR A 187 -19.38 10.30 2.92
C THR A 187 -20.45 10.71 3.95
N ALA A 188 -20.02 11.41 5.01
CA ALA A 188 -20.92 11.89 6.06
C ALA A 188 -21.82 13.04 5.59
N GLU A 189 -21.35 13.84 4.63
CA GLU A 189 -22.03 15.01 4.10
C GLU A 189 -21.97 15.02 2.58
N ALA A 190 -23.00 15.55 1.95
CA ALA A 190 -23.00 15.78 0.50
C ALA A 190 -21.96 16.85 0.15
N TYR A 191 -21.21 16.62 -0.92
CA TYR A 191 -20.25 17.59 -1.43
C TYR A 191 -20.30 17.66 -2.95
N THR A 192 -19.77 18.74 -3.51
CA THR A 192 -19.67 18.91 -4.96
C THR A 192 -18.31 18.45 -5.43
N TRP A 193 -18.27 17.43 -6.29
CA TRP A 193 -17.02 17.02 -6.94
C TRP A 193 -16.65 18.01 -8.03
N ARG A 194 -15.45 18.59 -7.95
CA ARG A 194 -14.97 19.64 -8.90
C ARG A 194 -13.70 19.26 -9.62
N GLN A 195 -13.09 18.15 -9.28
CA GLN A 195 -11.82 17.73 -9.84
C GLN A 195 -12.03 16.94 -11.14
N GLY A 196 -11.29 17.30 -12.20
CA GLY A 196 -11.30 16.59 -13.47
C GLY A 196 -10.38 15.36 -13.47
N CYS A 197 -10.29 14.69 -14.63
CA CYS A 197 -9.43 13.52 -14.79
C CYS A 197 -7.97 13.94 -14.91
N TRP A 198 -7.08 13.13 -14.36
CA TRP A 198 -5.63 13.27 -14.52
C TRP A 198 -5.21 13.16 -16.00
N SER A 199 -4.24 13.97 -16.42
CA SER A 199 -3.61 13.89 -17.73
C SER A 199 -2.08 13.82 -17.61
N LEU A 200 -1.42 13.21 -18.60
CA LEU A 200 0.05 13.13 -18.61
C LEU A 200 0.72 14.51 -18.78
N ALA A 201 0.05 15.45 -19.44
CA ALA A 201 0.60 16.76 -19.72
C ALA A 201 0.48 17.72 -18.52
N ASP A 202 -0.64 17.65 -17.80
CA ASP A 202 -1.02 18.69 -16.84
C ASP A 202 -1.20 18.15 -15.41
N GLY A 203 -1.15 16.80 -15.22
CA GLY A 203 -1.44 16.17 -13.93
C GLY A 203 -2.94 16.17 -13.61
N LEU A 204 -3.29 16.30 -12.33
CA LEU A 204 -4.65 16.58 -11.89
C LEU A 204 -4.94 18.09 -12.12
N PRO A 205 -6.01 18.43 -12.83
CA PRO A 205 -6.39 19.82 -13.00
C PRO A 205 -6.83 20.43 -11.66
N ASP A 206 -6.64 21.76 -11.56
CA ASP A 206 -7.23 22.52 -10.44
C ASP A 206 -8.75 22.34 -10.40
N GLU A 207 -9.33 22.46 -9.21
CA GLU A 207 -10.79 22.40 -9.05
C GLU A 207 -11.47 23.45 -9.94
N GLY A 208 -12.34 22.97 -10.84
CA GLY A 208 -13.09 23.83 -11.74
C GLY A 208 -14.17 24.66 -11.02
N ALA A 209 -14.61 25.75 -11.66
CA ALA A 209 -15.75 26.49 -11.20
C ALA A 209 -17.03 25.62 -11.29
N GLU A 210 -17.95 25.77 -10.35
CA GLU A 210 -19.19 24.96 -10.24
C GLU A 210 -20.03 24.99 -11.53
N ASP A 211 -20.08 26.15 -12.20
CA ASP A 211 -20.82 26.36 -13.44
C ASP A 211 -20.21 25.66 -14.69
N ALA A 212 -18.98 25.12 -14.56
CA ALA A 212 -18.29 24.45 -15.65
C ALA A 212 -18.41 22.93 -15.60
N LEU A 213 -19.06 22.37 -14.57
CA LEU A 213 -19.21 20.92 -14.39
C LEU A 213 -20.34 20.39 -15.27
N PRO A 214 -20.07 19.40 -16.17
CA PRO A 214 -21.06 18.90 -17.12
C PRO A 214 -22.07 17.92 -16.50
N TRP A 215 -21.85 17.47 -15.27
CA TRP A 215 -22.66 16.40 -14.62
C TRP A 215 -23.00 16.76 -13.18
N HIS A 216 -24.23 16.42 -12.80
CA HIS A 216 -24.70 16.37 -11.41
C HIS A 216 -24.98 14.90 -11.05
N VAL A 217 -24.34 14.41 -9.99
CA VAL A 217 -24.51 13.03 -9.49
C VAL A 217 -25.24 13.09 -8.16
#